data_5f3e7faca87133281d66ab00fa573d6d
#
_entry.id   5f3e7faca87133281d66ab00fa573d6d
#
_cell.length_a   1.000
_cell.length_b   1.000
_cell.length_c   1.000
_cell.angle_alpha   90.00
_cell.angle_beta   90.00
_cell.angle_gamma   90.00
#
_symmetry.space_group_name_H-M   'P 1'
#
loop_
_entity.id
_entity.type
_entity.pdbx_description
1 polymer ?
#
loop_
_entity_poly.entity_id
_entity_poly.type
_entity_poly.pdbx_seq_one_letter_code
_entity_poly.pdbx_strand_id
1 'polypeptide(L)'
;MAPTFPSTTAPFVLAGLLALAAAPSVAQSQPSPKAQTVASGLQHPWAVAFLPDGRFLVTERPGRLRVVNADGQVQPAVQGLPEVAAGGQGGLLDVITDSAFASNRTIYFCFSEPGKGTTNSTALARARLSQDAKRLEDVKVIFSQQPKFSSTAHFGCRIVERPDGTLFLTLGDRFSRRDDAQTLDNHHGKVVRVAKDGA
;
A
#
# COMPACT_ATOMS: atom_id res chain seq x y z
N MET A 1 -22.05 80.58 52.99
CA MET A 1 -22.32 80.05 51.67
C MET A 1 -21.69 78.67 51.56
N ALA A 2 -22.49 77.61 51.74
CA ALA A 2 -22.00 76.22 51.61
C ALA A 2 -22.55 75.66 50.29
N PRO A 3 -21.75 74.91 49.50
CA PRO A 3 -22.25 74.34 48.28
C PRO A 3 -22.88 72.97 48.58
N THR A 4 -24.07 72.80 48.07
CA THR A 4 -24.86 71.51 48.05
C THR A 4 -24.28 70.53 47.01
N PHE A 5 -24.04 69.28 47.43
CA PHE A 5 -23.71 68.18 46.53
C PHE A 5 -24.95 67.41 46.15
N PRO A 6 -25.13 67.01 44.87
CA PRO A 6 -26.25 66.20 44.49
C PRO A 6 -25.93 64.73 44.75
N SER A 7 -26.88 63.97 45.32
CA SER A 7 -26.86 62.54 45.52
C SER A 7 -27.08 61.84 44.21
N THR A 8 -26.11 60.99 43.76
CA THR A 8 -26.23 60.06 42.64
C THR A 8 -26.61 58.68 43.14
N THR A 9 -27.83 58.28 42.85
CA THR A 9 -28.32 56.93 43.03
C THR A 9 -27.71 55.95 41.93
N ALA A 10 -26.97 54.98 42.37
CA ALA A 10 -26.44 53.96 41.47
C ALA A 10 -27.48 52.85 41.20
N PRO A 11 -27.67 52.41 39.96
CA PRO A 11 -28.55 51.28 39.70
C PRO A 11 -27.84 49.94 40.01
N PHE A 12 -28.56 49.09 40.77
CA PHE A 12 -28.15 47.73 41.01
C PHE A 12 -28.27 46.93 39.70
N VAL A 13 -27.13 46.46 39.16
CA VAL A 13 -27.11 45.49 38.05
C VAL A 13 -27.25 44.08 38.65
N LEU A 14 -28.38 43.46 38.41
CA LEU A 14 -28.69 42.07 38.77
C LEU A 14 -27.98 41.15 37.76
N ALA A 15 -26.84 40.61 38.15
CA ALA A 15 -26.11 39.63 37.32
C ALA A 15 -26.84 38.28 37.39
N GLY A 16 -27.59 37.95 36.33
CA GLY A 16 -28.19 36.64 36.16
C GLY A 16 -27.13 35.56 35.84
N LEU A 17 -26.89 34.62 36.76
CA LEU A 17 -26.11 33.41 36.49
C LEU A 17 -26.89 32.52 35.53
N LEU A 18 -26.51 32.44 34.25
CA LEU A 18 -26.93 31.35 33.35
C LEU A 18 -26.14 30.11 33.70
N ALA A 19 -26.79 29.14 34.41
CA ALA A 19 -26.24 27.81 34.58
C ALA A 19 -26.39 27.04 33.24
N LEU A 20 -25.30 26.89 32.48
CA LEU A 20 -25.25 25.98 31.36
C LEU A 20 -25.30 24.54 31.91
N ALA A 21 -26.49 23.88 31.81
CA ALA A 21 -26.63 22.46 32.06
C ALA A 21 -25.87 21.71 30.97
N ALA A 22 -24.68 21.16 31.29
CA ALA A 22 -23.96 20.23 30.41
C ALA A 22 -24.81 18.95 30.29
N ALA A 23 -25.47 18.77 29.15
CA ALA A 23 -26.12 17.49 28.82
C ALA A 23 -25.06 16.39 28.74
N PRO A 24 -25.25 15.22 29.34
CA PRO A 24 -24.31 14.12 29.22
C PRO A 24 -24.22 13.69 27.75
N SER A 25 -23.05 13.82 27.18
CA SER A 25 -22.75 13.32 25.83
C SER A 25 -22.76 11.79 25.89
N VAL A 26 -23.84 11.16 25.41
CA VAL A 26 -23.92 9.71 25.27
C VAL A 26 -22.95 9.35 24.12
N ALA A 27 -21.77 8.86 24.48
CA ALA A 27 -20.84 8.30 23.50
C ALA A 27 -21.53 7.10 22.83
N GLN A 28 -21.96 7.27 21.59
CA GLN A 28 -22.45 6.16 20.77
C GLN A 28 -21.31 5.17 20.60
N SER A 29 -21.44 3.97 21.17
CA SER A 29 -20.50 2.88 20.93
C SER A 29 -20.57 2.50 19.45
N GLN A 30 -19.51 2.81 18.70
CA GLN A 30 -19.37 2.34 17.32
C GLN A 30 -19.33 0.81 17.35
N PRO A 31 -20.08 0.14 16.46
CA PRO A 31 -20.03 -1.32 16.40
C PRO A 31 -18.58 -1.76 16.09
N SER A 32 -18.07 -2.68 16.90
CA SER A 32 -16.74 -3.25 16.69
C SER A 32 -16.69 -3.95 15.32
N PRO A 33 -15.63 -3.74 14.50
CA PRO A 33 -15.48 -4.43 13.23
C PRO A 33 -15.43 -5.95 13.44
N LYS A 34 -16.17 -6.69 12.60
CA LYS A 34 -16.15 -8.16 12.61
C LYS A 34 -15.26 -8.65 11.46
N ALA A 35 -14.25 -9.48 11.75
CA ALA A 35 -13.47 -10.16 10.73
C ALA A 35 -14.28 -11.34 10.16
N GLN A 36 -14.25 -11.46 8.81
CA GLN A 36 -14.81 -12.59 8.08
C GLN A 36 -13.72 -13.22 7.22
N THR A 37 -13.53 -14.54 7.34
CA THR A 37 -12.62 -15.28 6.45
C THR A 37 -13.25 -15.39 5.06
N VAL A 38 -12.58 -14.84 4.05
CA VAL A 38 -13.00 -14.88 2.64
C VAL A 38 -12.42 -16.11 1.93
N ALA A 39 -11.15 -16.44 2.18
CA ALA A 39 -10.47 -17.58 1.56
C ALA A 39 -9.49 -18.21 2.55
N SER A 40 -9.16 -19.48 2.33
CA SER A 40 -8.18 -20.23 3.12
C SER A 40 -7.24 -21.02 2.20
N GLY A 41 -6.14 -21.61 2.76
CA GLY A 41 -5.19 -22.41 2.01
C GLY A 41 -4.15 -21.63 1.23
N LEU A 42 -4.09 -20.29 1.36
CA LEU A 42 -3.01 -19.47 0.81
C LEU A 42 -1.72 -19.66 1.62
N GLN A 43 -0.57 -19.61 0.92
CA GLN A 43 0.75 -19.79 1.54
C GLN A 43 1.50 -18.45 1.60
N HIS A 44 1.69 -17.91 2.80
CA HIS A 44 2.33 -16.62 3.02
C HIS A 44 1.76 -15.51 2.12
N PRO A 45 0.42 -15.27 2.14
CA PRO A 45 -0.17 -14.19 1.35
C PRO A 45 0.41 -12.84 1.76
N TRP A 46 0.72 -11.98 0.77
CA TRP A 46 1.36 -10.70 1.05
C TRP A 46 0.50 -9.51 0.65
N ALA A 47 -0.08 -9.52 -0.54
CA ALA A 47 -0.92 -8.42 -1.03
C ALA A 47 -2.18 -8.94 -1.72
N VAL A 48 -3.20 -8.08 -1.78
CA VAL A 48 -4.46 -8.30 -2.49
C VAL A 48 -4.78 -7.11 -3.37
N ALA A 49 -5.20 -7.39 -4.63
CA ALA A 49 -5.78 -6.41 -5.53
C ALA A 49 -7.19 -6.86 -5.94
N PHE A 50 -8.12 -5.92 -6.00
CA PHE A 50 -9.51 -6.20 -6.36
C PHE A 50 -9.68 -6.14 -7.88
N LEU A 51 -10.37 -7.14 -8.45
CA LEU A 51 -10.76 -7.16 -9.85
C LEU A 51 -12.18 -6.61 -10.02
N PRO A 52 -12.50 -5.97 -11.17
CA PRO A 52 -13.83 -5.38 -11.39
C PRO A 52 -14.99 -6.37 -11.35
N ASP A 53 -14.71 -7.65 -11.53
CA ASP A 53 -15.69 -8.75 -11.51
C ASP A 53 -15.90 -9.38 -10.13
N GLY A 54 -15.37 -8.76 -9.07
CA GLY A 54 -15.50 -9.20 -7.68
C GLY A 54 -14.51 -10.28 -7.24
N ARG A 55 -13.62 -10.73 -8.13
CA ARG A 55 -12.49 -11.61 -7.78
C ARG A 55 -11.34 -10.81 -7.18
N PHE A 56 -10.35 -11.53 -6.65
CA PHE A 56 -9.14 -10.94 -6.09
C PHE A 56 -7.90 -11.55 -6.74
N LEU A 57 -6.87 -10.73 -6.93
CA LEU A 57 -5.51 -11.19 -7.13
C LEU A 57 -4.81 -11.21 -5.76
N VAL A 58 -4.19 -12.32 -5.42
CA VAL A 58 -3.43 -12.46 -4.16
C VAL A 58 -2.03 -12.94 -4.49
N THR A 59 -1.02 -12.21 -4.02
CA THR A 59 0.35 -12.65 -4.10
C THR A 59 0.66 -13.57 -2.93
N GLU A 60 1.33 -14.68 -3.24
CA GLU A 60 1.94 -15.56 -2.26
C GLU A 60 3.47 -15.36 -2.32
N ARG A 61 4.08 -15.03 -1.21
CA ARG A 61 5.50 -14.68 -1.12
C ARG A 61 6.46 -15.72 -1.73
N PRO A 62 6.20 -17.05 -1.72
CA PRO A 62 7.03 -18.02 -2.40
C PRO A 62 7.13 -17.86 -3.94
N GLY A 63 6.45 -16.90 -4.54
CA GLY A 63 6.52 -16.59 -5.97
C GLY A 63 5.29 -17.09 -6.75
N ARG A 64 4.10 -17.04 -6.16
CA ARG A 64 2.86 -17.40 -6.85
C ARG A 64 1.87 -16.24 -6.81
N LEU A 65 1.21 -16.01 -7.93
CA LEU A 65 0.04 -15.14 -8.03
C LEU A 65 -1.21 -16.03 -8.10
N ARG A 66 -2.20 -15.74 -7.26
CA ARG A 66 -3.44 -16.51 -7.19
C ARG A 66 -4.61 -15.64 -7.57
N VAL A 67 -5.57 -16.23 -8.27
CA VAL A 67 -6.92 -15.65 -8.38
C VAL A 67 -7.78 -16.29 -7.31
N VAL A 68 -8.49 -15.50 -6.54
CA VAL A 68 -9.50 -15.94 -5.58
C VAL A 68 -10.86 -15.47 -6.09
N ASN A 69 -11.78 -16.39 -6.30
CA ASN A 69 -13.13 -16.08 -6.74
C ASN A 69 -13.92 -15.33 -5.65
N ALA A 70 -15.03 -14.69 -6.02
CA ALA A 70 -15.88 -13.98 -5.09
C ALA A 70 -16.46 -14.87 -3.96
N ASP A 71 -16.60 -16.17 -4.22
CA ASP A 71 -17.00 -17.20 -3.25
C ASP A 71 -15.87 -17.72 -2.35
N GLY A 72 -14.65 -17.17 -2.51
CA GLY A 72 -13.46 -17.54 -1.74
C GLY A 72 -12.67 -18.73 -2.28
N GLN A 73 -13.08 -19.31 -3.42
CA GLN A 73 -12.34 -20.42 -4.02
C GLN A 73 -11.00 -19.94 -4.59
N VAL A 74 -9.89 -20.52 -4.12
CA VAL A 74 -8.54 -20.22 -4.61
C VAL A 74 -8.25 -21.01 -5.87
N GLN A 75 -7.99 -20.32 -6.97
CA GLN A 75 -7.68 -20.93 -8.27
C GLN A 75 -6.21 -21.42 -8.34
N PRO A 76 -5.84 -22.28 -9.30
CA PRO A 76 -4.44 -22.58 -9.59
C PRO A 76 -3.59 -21.33 -9.79
N ALA A 77 -2.27 -21.45 -9.56
CA ALA A 77 -1.36 -20.32 -9.72
C ALA A 77 -1.34 -19.80 -11.16
N VAL A 78 -1.42 -18.48 -11.30
CA VAL A 78 -1.29 -17.77 -12.58
C VAL A 78 0.12 -18.02 -13.13
N GLN A 79 0.20 -18.41 -14.39
CA GLN A 79 1.47 -18.72 -15.06
C GLN A 79 2.12 -17.44 -15.63
N GLY A 80 3.43 -17.51 -15.91
CA GLY A 80 4.14 -16.43 -16.61
C GLY A 80 4.81 -15.39 -15.70
N LEU A 81 4.87 -15.62 -14.39
CA LEU A 81 5.70 -14.79 -13.51
C LEU A 81 7.19 -14.94 -13.86
N PRO A 82 7.99 -13.88 -13.72
CA PRO A 82 9.45 -13.99 -13.76
C PRO A 82 9.97 -14.84 -12.59
N GLU A 83 11.25 -15.19 -12.64
CA GLU A 83 11.92 -15.85 -11.52
C GLU A 83 11.92 -14.93 -10.30
N VAL A 84 11.56 -15.49 -9.15
CA VAL A 84 11.48 -14.79 -7.87
C VAL A 84 12.50 -15.35 -6.89
N ALA A 85 13.40 -14.51 -6.40
CA ALA A 85 14.35 -14.88 -5.35
C ALA A 85 13.63 -14.91 -3.98
N ALA A 86 12.82 -15.93 -3.75
CA ALA A 86 12.07 -16.06 -2.51
C ALA A 86 12.98 -16.50 -1.36
N GLY A 87 12.92 -15.75 -0.24
CA GLY A 87 13.71 -16.06 0.97
C GLY A 87 13.59 -14.96 2.02
N GLY A 88 13.52 -15.33 3.28
CA GLY A 88 13.34 -14.38 4.38
C GLY A 88 12.11 -13.50 4.17
N GLN A 89 12.31 -12.19 4.01
CA GLN A 89 11.25 -11.22 3.69
C GLN A 89 11.01 -11.09 2.17
N GLY A 90 11.91 -11.60 1.33
CA GLY A 90 11.80 -11.52 -0.13
C GLY A 90 10.83 -12.54 -0.72
N GLY A 91 10.35 -12.24 -1.93
CA GLY A 91 9.38 -13.06 -2.64
C GLY A 91 8.58 -12.26 -3.66
N LEU A 92 7.43 -12.78 -4.07
CA LEU A 92 6.41 -11.99 -4.77
C LEU A 92 5.63 -11.19 -3.72
N LEU A 93 5.67 -9.86 -3.83
CA LEU A 93 5.24 -8.97 -2.75
C LEU A 93 3.98 -8.20 -3.18
N ASP A 94 4.08 -6.91 -3.53
CA ASP A 94 2.88 -6.13 -3.86
C ASP A 94 2.33 -6.41 -5.25
N VAL A 95 1.02 -6.21 -5.40
CA VAL A 95 0.31 -6.24 -6.68
C VAL A 95 -0.80 -5.19 -6.67
N ILE A 96 -0.92 -4.45 -7.77
CA ILE A 96 -2.03 -3.53 -8.03
C ILE A 96 -2.56 -3.75 -9.44
N THR A 97 -3.82 -3.41 -9.65
CA THR A 97 -4.41 -3.25 -10.99
C THR A 97 -4.17 -1.84 -11.49
N ASP A 98 -3.96 -1.68 -12.80
CA ASP A 98 -3.97 -0.37 -13.46
C ASP A 98 -5.33 0.30 -13.30
N SER A 99 -5.38 1.62 -13.19
CA SER A 99 -6.63 2.39 -13.11
C SER A 99 -7.58 2.15 -14.29
N ALA A 100 -7.03 1.77 -15.46
CA ALA A 100 -7.78 1.38 -16.65
C ALA A 100 -7.89 -0.15 -16.83
N PHE A 101 -7.72 -0.94 -15.76
CA PHE A 101 -7.69 -2.41 -15.83
C PHE A 101 -8.89 -3.03 -16.56
N ALA A 102 -10.08 -2.46 -16.42
CA ALA A 102 -11.29 -2.96 -17.10
C ALA A 102 -11.12 -3.03 -18.63
N SER A 103 -10.33 -2.13 -19.22
CA SER A 103 -10.07 -2.08 -20.66
C SER A 103 -8.73 -2.70 -21.06
N ASN A 104 -7.67 -2.51 -20.27
CA ASN A 104 -6.30 -2.91 -20.66
C ASN A 104 -5.80 -4.18 -19.95
N ARG A 105 -6.47 -4.62 -18.88
CA ARG A 105 -6.12 -5.77 -18.04
C ARG A 105 -4.68 -5.75 -17.49
N THR A 106 -4.08 -4.56 -17.39
CA THR A 106 -2.73 -4.37 -16.92
C THR A 106 -2.66 -4.48 -15.39
N ILE A 107 -1.66 -5.17 -14.89
CA ILE A 107 -1.27 -5.22 -13.48
C ILE A 107 0.18 -4.80 -13.33
N TYR A 108 0.51 -4.28 -12.15
CA TYR A 108 1.86 -4.04 -11.71
C TYR A 108 2.12 -4.88 -10.49
N PHE A 109 3.28 -5.51 -10.42
CA PHE A 109 3.67 -6.30 -9.26
C PHE A 109 5.14 -6.11 -8.94
N CYS A 110 5.43 -6.20 -7.66
CA CYS A 110 6.76 -6.00 -7.12
C CYS A 110 7.27 -7.31 -6.53
N PHE A 111 8.54 -7.61 -6.76
CA PHE A 111 9.13 -8.88 -6.36
C PHE A 111 10.63 -8.75 -6.06
N SER A 112 11.18 -9.75 -5.39
CA SER A 112 12.62 -9.89 -5.24
C SER A 112 13.20 -10.54 -6.51
N GLU A 113 13.89 -9.73 -7.32
CA GLU A 113 14.50 -10.12 -8.57
C GLU A 113 15.89 -10.72 -8.31
N PRO A 114 16.19 -11.93 -8.81
CA PRO A 114 17.52 -12.51 -8.68
C PRO A 114 18.58 -11.70 -9.44
N GLY A 115 19.82 -11.80 -8.99
CA GLY A 115 21.02 -11.25 -9.62
C GLY A 115 22.10 -12.31 -9.80
N LYS A 116 23.34 -11.89 -9.97
CA LYS A 116 24.46 -12.83 -10.04
C LYS A 116 24.74 -13.46 -8.67
N GLY A 117 24.94 -14.78 -8.65
CA GLY A 117 25.20 -15.53 -7.42
C GLY A 117 24.03 -15.41 -6.43
N THR A 118 24.29 -14.96 -5.22
CA THR A 118 23.26 -14.78 -4.17
C THR A 118 22.64 -13.37 -4.13
N THR A 119 23.04 -12.47 -5.04
CA THR A 119 22.50 -11.11 -5.04
C THR A 119 21.06 -11.07 -5.53
N ASN A 120 20.32 -10.11 -5.04
CA ASN A 120 18.94 -9.86 -5.44
C ASN A 120 18.59 -8.37 -5.19
N SER A 121 17.47 -7.94 -5.73
CA SER A 121 16.96 -6.59 -5.47
C SER A 121 15.45 -6.54 -5.59
N THR A 122 14.87 -5.42 -5.17
CA THR A 122 13.47 -5.10 -5.44
C THR A 122 13.31 -4.72 -6.90
N ALA A 123 12.35 -5.36 -7.58
CA ALA A 123 11.98 -5.02 -8.95
C ALA A 123 10.49 -4.78 -9.08
N LEU A 124 10.12 -3.93 -10.03
CA LEU A 124 8.75 -3.65 -10.43
C LEU A 124 8.54 -4.19 -11.84
N ALA A 125 7.53 -5.01 -12.02
CA ALA A 125 7.12 -5.49 -13.33
C ALA A 125 5.70 -5.04 -13.67
N ARG A 126 5.45 -4.96 -14.95
CA ARG A 126 4.16 -4.77 -15.58
C ARG A 126 3.81 -6.03 -16.38
N ALA A 127 2.54 -6.42 -16.39
CA ALA A 127 2.04 -7.49 -17.23
C ALA A 127 0.57 -7.27 -17.59
N ARG A 128 0.09 -7.98 -18.62
CA ARG A 128 -1.33 -8.09 -18.91
C ARG A 128 -1.85 -9.43 -18.39
N LEU A 129 -2.92 -9.39 -17.59
CA LEU A 129 -3.60 -10.61 -17.15
C LEU A 129 -4.46 -11.15 -18.28
N SER A 130 -4.29 -12.42 -18.69
CA SER A 130 -5.10 -13.04 -19.75
C SER A 130 -6.61 -12.98 -19.43
N GLN A 131 -7.45 -13.12 -20.45
CA GLN A 131 -8.91 -13.00 -20.31
C GLN A 131 -9.47 -14.04 -19.31
N ASP A 132 -8.93 -15.25 -19.33
CA ASP A 132 -9.29 -16.33 -18.41
C ASP A 132 -8.59 -16.22 -17.04
N ALA A 133 -7.74 -15.20 -16.86
CA ALA A 133 -6.95 -14.93 -15.66
C ALA A 133 -6.02 -16.09 -15.23
N LYS A 134 -5.56 -16.91 -16.17
CA LYS A 134 -4.68 -18.06 -15.88
C LYS A 134 -3.21 -17.80 -16.16
N ARG A 135 -2.87 -16.73 -16.91
CA ARG A 135 -1.48 -16.40 -17.24
C ARG A 135 -1.25 -14.90 -17.34
N LEU A 136 -0.01 -14.51 -17.17
CA LEU A 136 0.50 -13.18 -17.48
C LEU A 136 1.03 -13.17 -18.90
N GLU A 137 0.72 -12.10 -19.62
CA GLU A 137 1.15 -11.82 -20.99
C GLU A 137 1.92 -10.49 -20.98
N ASP A 138 2.82 -10.29 -21.94
CA ASP A 138 3.60 -9.06 -22.13
C ASP A 138 4.34 -8.63 -20.83
N VAL A 139 4.90 -9.60 -20.11
CA VAL A 139 5.63 -9.34 -18.86
C VAL A 139 6.90 -8.56 -19.15
N LYS A 140 7.03 -7.40 -18.50
CA LYS A 140 8.19 -6.52 -18.61
C LYS A 140 8.60 -6.03 -17.23
N VAL A 141 9.86 -6.22 -16.85
CA VAL A 141 10.44 -5.51 -15.71
C VAL A 141 10.67 -4.05 -16.11
N ILE A 142 10.02 -3.13 -15.43
CA ILE A 142 10.06 -1.69 -15.74
C ILE A 142 10.95 -0.91 -14.78
N PHE A 143 11.38 -1.53 -13.68
CA PHE A 143 12.38 -0.96 -12.76
C PHE A 143 13.07 -2.07 -11.97
N SER A 144 14.39 -1.92 -11.75
CA SER A 144 15.19 -2.77 -10.86
C SER A 144 16.03 -1.91 -9.92
N GLN A 145 15.94 -2.13 -8.63
CA GLN A 145 16.76 -1.46 -7.62
C GLN A 145 18.25 -1.77 -7.83
N GLN A 146 19.09 -0.74 -7.85
CA GLN A 146 20.53 -0.86 -7.99
C GLN A 146 21.27 -0.18 -6.81
N PRO A 147 22.46 -0.71 -6.47
CA PRO A 147 23.01 -2.01 -6.90
C PRO A 147 22.24 -3.19 -6.28
N LYS A 148 22.31 -4.37 -6.93
CA LYS A 148 21.81 -5.61 -6.33
C LYS A 148 22.74 -6.04 -5.19
N PHE A 149 22.14 -6.59 -4.11
CA PHE A 149 22.87 -6.94 -2.90
C PHE A 149 22.40 -8.29 -2.34
N SER A 150 23.31 -9.05 -1.74
CA SER A 150 22.95 -10.31 -1.07
C SER A 150 22.27 -10.03 0.27
N SER A 151 20.95 -10.07 0.29
CA SER A 151 20.14 -9.89 1.50
C SER A 151 18.78 -10.53 1.33
N THR A 152 18.23 -11.03 2.42
CA THR A 152 16.86 -11.57 2.49
C THR A 152 15.91 -10.64 3.25
N ALA A 153 16.33 -9.41 3.55
CA ALA A 153 15.58 -8.46 4.35
C ALA A 153 15.43 -7.09 3.64
N HIS A 154 14.47 -6.32 4.14
CA HIS A 154 14.20 -4.92 3.79
C HIS A 154 14.09 -4.68 2.27
N PHE A 155 13.05 -5.25 1.65
CA PHE A 155 12.75 -5.05 0.22
C PHE A 155 11.93 -3.78 -0.05
N GLY A 156 11.08 -3.36 0.89
CA GLY A 156 10.07 -2.33 0.67
C GLY A 156 8.91 -2.88 -0.16
N CYS A 157 8.75 -2.41 -1.41
CA CYS A 157 7.85 -3.05 -2.39
C CYS A 157 6.36 -2.62 -2.31
N ARG A 158 6.03 -1.46 -1.76
CA ARG A 158 4.67 -0.90 -1.89
C ARG A 158 4.57 -0.12 -3.20
N ILE A 159 3.53 -0.38 -3.99
CA ILE A 159 3.22 0.28 -5.25
C ILE A 159 2.01 1.20 -5.05
N VAL A 160 2.10 2.43 -5.55
CA VAL A 160 0.97 3.37 -5.60
C VAL A 160 0.91 4.02 -6.97
N GLU A 161 -0.22 3.86 -7.67
CA GLU A 161 -0.50 4.58 -8.91
C GLU A 161 -0.97 6.01 -8.61
N ARG A 162 -0.42 6.99 -9.34
CA ARG A 162 -0.85 8.39 -9.28
C ARG A 162 -1.85 8.72 -10.38
N PRO A 163 -2.69 9.76 -10.18
CA PRO A 163 -3.62 10.24 -11.22
C PRO A 163 -2.93 10.69 -12.52
N ASP A 164 -1.64 11.08 -12.46
CA ASP A 164 -0.84 11.46 -13.63
C ASP A 164 -0.32 10.26 -14.45
N GLY A 165 -0.68 9.04 -14.07
CA GLY A 165 -0.29 7.83 -14.77
C GLY A 165 1.12 7.34 -14.46
N THR A 166 1.75 7.83 -13.39
CA THR A 166 3.04 7.30 -12.90
C THR A 166 2.85 6.43 -11.66
N LEU A 167 3.88 5.66 -11.32
CA LEU A 167 3.90 4.76 -10.17
C LEU A 167 4.92 5.24 -9.15
N PHE A 168 4.56 5.24 -7.86
CA PHE A 168 5.54 5.26 -6.78
C PHE A 168 5.82 3.84 -6.34
N LEU A 169 7.10 3.56 -6.05
CA LEU A 169 7.56 2.31 -5.49
C LEU A 169 8.45 2.59 -4.29
N THR A 170 8.15 1.95 -3.15
CA THR A 170 9.02 1.99 -1.97
C THR A 170 10.12 0.94 -2.07
N LEU A 171 11.34 1.31 -1.72
CA LEU A 171 12.52 0.47 -1.78
C LEU A 171 13.15 0.36 -0.39
N GLY A 172 13.49 -0.85 0.02
CA GLY A 172 14.17 -1.10 1.28
C GLY A 172 15.68 -0.86 1.18
N ASP A 173 16.32 -0.71 2.35
CA ASP A 173 17.75 -0.48 2.51
C ASP A 173 18.57 -1.78 2.60
N ARG A 174 17.93 -2.93 2.38
CA ARG A 174 18.56 -4.24 2.41
C ARG A 174 19.19 -4.61 3.77
N PHE A 175 18.75 -3.96 4.86
CA PHE A 175 19.19 -4.11 6.26
C PHE A 175 20.63 -3.63 6.51
N SER A 176 21.62 -4.22 5.87
CA SER A 176 23.04 -3.87 6.05
C SER A 176 23.49 -2.66 5.24
N ARG A 177 22.64 -2.11 4.36
CA ARG A 177 22.91 -0.95 3.51
C ARG A 177 22.11 0.29 3.94
N ARG A 178 21.69 0.36 5.20
CA ARG A 178 20.83 1.43 5.72
C ARG A 178 21.43 2.84 5.56
N ASP A 179 22.74 2.98 5.63
CA ASP A 179 23.40 4.28 5.46
C ASP A 179 23.30 4.80 4.03
N ASP A 180 23.17 3.91 3.04
CA ASP A 180 22.91 4.25 1.63
C ASP A 180 21.59 5.02 1.44
N ALA A 181 20.64 4.91 2.39
CA ALA A 181 19.39 5.66 2.35
C ALA A 181 19.61 7.19 2.38
N GLN A 182 20.73 7.65 2.92
CA GLN A 182 21.12 9.06 3.03
C GLN A 182 21.90 9.58 1.81
N THR A 183 22.27 8.72 0.85
CA THR A 183 23.03 9.10 -0.36
C THR A 183 22.15 9.01 -1.61
N LEU A 184 22.54 9.66 -2.72
CA LEU A 184 21.75 9.74 -3.95
C LEU A 184 22.30 8.90 -5.12
N ASP A 185 23.38 8.17 -4.89
CA ASP A 185 24.09 7.35 -5.89
C ASP A 185 23.62 5.91 -5.97
N ASN A 186 22.55 5.58 -5.27
CA ASN A 186 21.95 4.25 -5.20
C ASN A 186 20.44 4.32 -4.99
N HIS A 187 19.76 3.15 -5.05
CA HIS A 187 18.32 3.04 -4.83
C HIS A 187 17.92 2.45 -3.46
N HIS A 188 18.87 2.23 -2.53
CA HIS A 188 18.55 1.65 -1.22
C HIS A 188 17.82 2.65 -0.33
N GLY A 189 16.73 2.20 0.32
CA GLY A 189 15.94 3.02 1.26
C GLY A 189 15.27 4.25 0.62
N LYS A 190 14.81 4.15 -0.62
CA LYS A 190 14.22 5.26 -1.38
C LYS A 190 12.73 5.03 -1.67
N VAL A 191 12.07 6.11 -2.04
CA VAL A 191 10.82 6.07 -2.78
C VAL A 191 11.11 6.58 -4.18
N VAL A 192 10.87 5.77 -5.20
CA VAL A 192 11.11 6.15 -6.59
C VAL A 192 9.80 6.38 -7.32
N ARG A 193 9.84 7.24 -8.33
CA ARG A 193 8.75 7.46 -9.27
C ARG A 193 9.14 6.86 -10.61
N VAL A 194 8.28 5.99 -11.14
CA VAL A 194 8.52 5.21 -12.35
C VAL A 194 7.38 5.44 -13.33
N ALA A 195 7.68 5.64 -14.60
CA ALA A 195 6.66 5.64 -15.65
C ALA A 195 6.10 4.22 -15.85
N LYS A 196 4.85 4.09 -16.29
CA LYS A 196 4.17 2.80 -16.47
C LYS A 196 4.81 1.89 -17.52
N ASP A 197 5.60 2.44 -18.42
CA ASP A 197 6.35 1.73 -19.47
C ASP A 197 7.83 1.51 -19.11
N GLY A 198 8.30 2.10 -18.00
CA GLY A 198 9.66 2.02 -17.52
C GLY A 198 10.61 3.06 -18.15
N ALA A 199 10.07 4.13 -18.74
CA ALA A 199 10.87 5.24 -19.29
C ALA A 199 11.25 6.28 -18.22
#